data_4798a15f2ecafd4895bc0f5e11c8dbc2
#
_entry.id   4798a15f2ecafd4895bc0f5e11c8dbc2
#
_cell.length_a   1.000
_cell.length_b   1.000
_cell.length_c   1.000
_cell.angle_alpha   90.00
_cell.angle_beta   90.00
_cell.angle_gamma   90.00
#
_symmetry.space_group_name_H-M   'P 1'
#
loop_
_entity.id
_entity.type
_entity.pdbx_description
1 polymer ?
#
loop_
_entity_poly.entity_id
_entity_poly.type
_entity_poly.pdbx_seq_one_letter_code
_entity_poly.pdbx_strand_id
1 'polypeptide(L)'
;MSRFNPTIWIFVIEQSIRMNSLLKSVSKSKAVVATQLVNLLIDTVIMHNYDGQAPKNRCFISVIGYNHEVKELCSGWLKDLDENPLRYETAKEKQYNRNGGIIEVEVKQPVWIEVKTESDDSAKELALDEAKKILLKWIENQGETSLPIIFNIMSSKNSAKDDFVEVGDNWKCEKYKYLQLDIYVNDNMQLTELVRLPFKLYRDGGGPGMYTDEIYRRFYEFNTLDADVNNLKDSISLKFKVLKQ
;
A
#
# COMPACT_ATOMS: atom_id res chain seq x y z
N MET A 1 2.68 16.95 -24.17
CA MET A 1 1.85 16.08 -23.30
C MET A 1 2.77 15.08 -22.64
N SER A 2 3.07 15.22 -21.33
CA SER A 2 3.85 14.22 -20.61
C SER A 2 2.98 12.96 -20.50
N ARG A 3 3.39 11.87 -21.14
CA ARG A 3 2.79 10.55 -20.93
C ARG A 3 3.16 10.11 -19.51
N PHE A 4 2.19 10.12 -18.64
CA PHE A 4 2.37 9.54 -17.31
C PHE A 4 2.44 8.02 -17.49
N ASN A 5 3.58 7.42 -17.17
CA ASN A 5 3.71 5.97 -17.17
C ASN A 5 2.87 5.37 -16.03
N PRO A 6 2.04 4.37 -16.30
CA PRO A 6 1.22 3.77 -15.27
C PRO A 6 2.09 3.02 -14.25
N THR A 7 1.55 2.83 -13.05
CA THR A 7 2.15 1.99 -12.01
C THR A 7 1.21 0.88 -11.60
N ILE A 8 1.72 -0.09 -10.83
CA ILE A 8 0.92 -1.10 -10.15
C ILE A 8 1.22 -1.07 -8.65
N TRP A 9 0.16 -1.14 -7.85
CA TRP A 9 0.23 -1.37 -6.41
C TRP A 9 -0.37 -2.72 -6.10
N ILE A 10 0.41 -3.58 -5.45
CA ILE A 10 -0.02 -4.92 -5.06
C ILE A 10 -0.05 -4.97 -3.53
N PHE A 11 -1.21 -5.26 -2.97
CA PHE A 11 -1.39 -5.47 -1.53
C PHE A 11 -1.40 -6.96 -1.24
N VAL A 12 -0.55 -7.40 -0.34
CA VAL A 12 -0.45 -8.77 0.15
C VAL A 12 -0.81 -8.76 1.62
N ILE A 13 -1.96 -9.33 1.99
CA ILE A 13 -2.57 -9.17 3.31
C ILE A 13 -2.64 -10.52 4.02
N GLU A 14 -2.06 -10.58 5.23
CA GLU A 14 -2.21 -11.73 6.11
C GLU A 14 -3.66 -11.90 6.56
N GLN A 15 -4.20 -13.12 6.39
CA GLN A 15 -5.54 -13.52 6.82
C GLN A 15 -5.49 -14.67 7.84
N SER A 16 -4.36 -14.83 8.52
CA SER A 16 -4.22 -15.84 9.58
C SER A 16 -4.96 -15.43 10.85
N ILE A 17 -5.21 -16.39 11.73
CA ILE A 17 -5.87 -16.16 13.03
C ILE A 17 -5.11 -15.18 13.93
N ARG A 18 -3.79 -14.98 13.70
CA ARG A 18 -2.97 -13.98 14.39
C ARG A 18 -3.47 -12.55 14.18
N MET A 19 -4.13 -12.32 13.04
CA MET A 19 -4.75 -11.03 12.73
C MET A 19 -6.02 -10.74 13.55
N ASN A 20 -6.53 -11.71 14.34
CA ASN A 20 -7.65 -11.50 15.27
C ASN A 20 -7.23 -10.81 16.57
N SER A 21 -5.92 -10.74 16.86
CA SER A 21 -5.45 -10.06 18.06
C SER A 21 -5.85 -8.59 18.06
N LEU A 22 -6.35 -8.12 19.23
CA LEU A 22 -6.81 -6.74 19.39
C LEU A 22 -5.62 -5.78 19.56
N LEU A 23 -5.72 -4.65 18.90
CA LEU A 23 -4.87 -3.48 19.16
C LEU A 23 -5.48 -2.67 20.30
N LYS A 24 -4.71 -2.43 21.35
CA LYS A 24 -5.14 -1.72 22.55
C LYS A 24 -5.46 -0.25 22.26
N SER A 25 -4.70 0.36 21.37
CA SER A 25 -4.82 1.77 20.99
C SER A 25 -6.18 2.12 20.35
N VAL A 26 -6.80 1.19 19.62
CA VAL A 26 -8.04 1.42 18.87
C VAL A 26 -9.17 0.45 19.18
N SER A 27 -8.93 -0.55 20.05
CA SER A 27 -9.91 -1.60 20.42
C SER A 27 -10.49 -2.35 19.21
N LYS A 28 -9.68 -2.53 18.16
CA LYS A 28 -10.02 -3.25 16.93
C LYS A 28 -9.03 -4.39 16.70
N SER A 29 -9.45 -5.44 16.00
CA SER A 29 -8.51 -6.48 15.58
C SER A 29 -7.54 -5.96 14.52
N LYS A 30 -6.36 -6.56 14.43
CA LYS A 30 -5.38 -6.26 13.38
C LYS A 30 -5.97 -6.44 11.98
N ALA A 31 -6.81 -7.46 11.78
CA ALA A 31 -7.50 -7.69 10.52
C ALA A 31 -8.38 -6.50 10.11
N VAL A 32 -9.16 -5.96 11.04
CA VAL A 32 -10.00 -4.77 10.79
C VAL A 32 -9.15 -3.57 10.42
N VAL A 33 -8.05 -3.34 11.15
CA VAL A 33 -7.15 -2.21 10.89
C VAL A 33 -6.42 -2.36 9.55
N ALA A 34 -5.95 -3.57 9.21
CA ALA A 34 -5.36 -3.86 7.90
C ALA A 34 -6.35 -3.64 6.75
N THR A 35 -7.60 -4.10 6.90
CA THR A 35 -8.67 -3.87 5.93
C THR A 35 -8.94 -2.38 5.74
N GLN A 36 -9.04 -1.63 6.84
CA GLN A 36 -9.23 -0.17 6.79
C GLN A 36 -8.07 0.53 6.08
N LEU A 37 -6.83 0.15 6.37
CA LEU A 37 -5.65 0.72 5.71
C LEU A 37 -5.71 0.52 4.18
N VAL A 38 -6.00 -0.70 3.72
CA VAL A 38 -6.03 -1.00 2.27
C VAL A 38 -7.17 -0.25 1.59
N ASN A 39 -8.37 -0.27 2.16
CA ASN A 39 -9.50 0.47 1.60
C ASN A 39 -9.20 1.99 1.55
N LEU A 40 -8.58 2.57 2.58
CA LEU A 40 -8.16 3.97 2.60
C LEU A 40 -7.08 4.27 1.55
N LEU A 41 -6.12 3.36 1.33
CA LEU A 41 -5.09 3.53 0.30
C LEU A 41 -5.69 3.50 -1.11
N ILE A 42 -6.62 2.58 -1.37
CA ILE A 42 -7.34 2.49 -2.65
C ILE A 42 -8.15 3.78 -2.87
N ASP A 43 -8.95 4.20 -1.90
CA ASP A 43 -9.74 5.43 -1.99
C ASP A 43 -8.86 6.65 -2.24
N THR A 44 -7.79 6.78 -1.47
CA THR A 44 -6.88 7.92 -1.59
C THR A 44 -6.21 7.96 -2.97
N VAL A 45 -5.77 6.83 -3.54
CA VAL A 45 -5.16 6.83 -4.87
C VAL A 45 -6.19 7.12 -5.96
N ILE A 46 -7.42 6.64 -5.83
CA ILE A 46 -8.53 6.98 -6.72
C ILE A 46 -8.75 8.49 -6.70
N MET A 47 -8.96 9.07 -5.52
CA MET A 47 -9.23 10.51 -5.33
C MET A 47 -8.10 11.41 -5.85
N HIS A 48 -6.84 11.02 -5.67
CA HIS A 48 -5.68 11.76 -6.19
C HIS A 48 -5.54 11.72 -7.71
N ASN A 49 -6.21 10.79 -8.37
CA ASN A 49 -6.16 10.65 -9.82
C ASN A 49 -7.43 11.17 -10.52
N TYR A 50 -8.38 11.74 -9.79
CA TYR A 50 -9.55 12.38 -10.39
C TYR A 50 -9.13 13.57 -11.27
N ASP A 51 -9.76 13.64 -12.45
CA ASP A 51 -9.62 14.75 -13.39
C ASP A 51 -11.02 15.14 -13.87
N GLY A 52 -11.73 15.88 -13.03
CA GLY A 52 -13.10 16.29 -13.28
C GLY A 52 -14.12 15.21 -12.96
N GLN A 53 -14.47 14.36 -13.89
CA GLN A 53 -15.61 13.42 -13.75
C GLN A 53 -15.23 12.00 -13.33
N ALA A 54 -14.00 11.56 -13.59
CA ALA A 54 -13.56 10.19 -13.30
C ALA A 54 -12.05 10.13 -13.02
N PRO A 55 -11.57 9.11 -12.29
CA PRO A 55 -10.16 8.92 -12.07
C PRO A 55 -9.46 8.46 -13.38
N LYS A 56 -8.26 8.97 -13.60
CA LYS A 56 -7.39 8.50 -14.69
C LYS A 56 -6.78 7.15 -14.32
N ASN A 57 -6.73 6.22 -15.26
CA ASN A 57 -6.11 4.90 -15.09
C ASN A 57 -4.57 4.99 -15.07
N ARG A 58 -4.02 5.59 -14.00
CA ARG A 58 -2.58 5.74 -13.78
C ARG A 58 -2.00 4.70 -12.83
N CYS A 59 -2.85 3.98 -12.11
CA CYS A 59 -2.46 2.91 -11.21
C CYS A 59 -3.39 1.71 -11.44
N PHE A 60 -2.80 0.53 -11.52
CA PHE A 60 -3.51 -0.73 -11.41
C PHE A 60 -3.37 -1.23 -9.97
N ILE A 61 -4.44 -1.70 -9.37
CA ILE A 61 -4.46 -2.25 -8.02
C ILE A 61 -4.67 -3.76 -8.12
N SER A 62 -3.95 -4.52 -7.30
CA SER A 62 -4.22 -5.93 -7.04
C SER A 62 -4.12 -6.18 -5.54
N VAL A 63 -5.08 -6.89 -4.98
CA VAL A 63 -5.12 -7.23 -3.56
C VAL A 63 -5.17 -8.74 -3.41
N ILE A 64 -4.20 -9.30 -2.71
CA ILE A 64 -4.04 -10.72 -2.43
C ILE A 64 -4.18 -10.95 -0.94
N GLY A 65 -5.06 -11.84 -0.53
CA GLY A 65 -5.14 -12.36 0.83
C GLY A 65 -4.40 -13.69 0.94
N TYR A 66 -3.76 -13.94 2.08
CA TYR A 66 -3.10 -15.22 2.34
C TYR A 66 -3.33 -15.72 3.78
N ASN A 67 -3.57 -17.01 3.89
CA ASN A 67 -3.55 -17.81 5.11
C ASN A 67 -2.85 -19.15 4.78
N HIS A 68 -3.52 -20.30 4.78
CA HIS A 68 -3.03 -21.57 4.24
C HIS A 68 -3.08 -21.62 2.70
N GLU A 69 -3.84 -20.72 2.09
CA GLU A 69 -3.95 -20.54 0.64
C GLU A 69 -3.73 -19.07 0.26
N VAL A 70 -3.55 -18.83 -1.04
CA VAL A 70 -3.39 -17.50 -1.61
C VAL A 70 -4.59 -17.22 -2.52
N LYS A 71 -5.25 -16.08 -2.31
CA LYS A 71 -6.46 -15.70 -3.04
C LYS A 71 -6.43 -14.24 -3.45
N GLU A 72 -6.77 -13.97 -4.71
CA GLU A 72 -7.06 -12.60 -5.14
C GLU A 72 -8.39 -12.14 -4.52
N LEU A 73 -8.38 -10.99 -3.87
CA LEU A 73 -9.54 -10.39 -3.23
C LEU A 73 -10.19 -9.33 -4.11
N CYS A 74 -9.37 -8.55 -4.81
CA CYS A 74 -9.81 -7.47 -5.66
C CYS A 74 -8.69 -7.09 -6.64
N SER A 75 -9.03 -6.77 -7.89
CA SER A 75 -8.07 -6.18 -8.83
C SER A 75 -8.77 -5.31 -9.87
N GLY A 76 -8.08 -4.30 -10.38
CA GLY A 76 -8.60 -3.43 -11.42
C GLY A 76 -7.83 -2.14 -11.61
N TRP A 77 -8.14 -1.43 -12.68
CA TRP A 77 -7.75 -0.05 -12.87
C TRP A 77 -8.56 0.88 -11.96
N LEU A 78 -8.02 2.07 -11.65
CA LEU A 78 -8.67 3.02 -10.75
C LEU A 78 -10.11 3.34 -11.13
N LYS A 79 -10.41 3.47 -12.44
CA LYS A 79 -11.76 3.73 -12.91
C LYS A 79 -12.70 2.55 -12.63
N ASP A 80 -12.23 1.32 -12.86
CA ASP A 80 -13.04 0.12 -12.67
C ASP A 80 -13.35 -0.07 -11.17
N LEU A 81 -12.37 0.22 -10.31
CA LEU A 81 -12.53 0.16 -8.86
C LEU A 81 -13.47 1.25 -8.32
N ASP A 82 -13.38 2.47 -8.86
CA ASP A 82 -14.27 3.58 -8.49
C ASP A 82 -15.74 3.28 -8.81
N GLU A 83 -15.98 2.65 -9.95
CA GLU A 83 -17.33 2.27 -10.40
C GLU A 83 -17.87 1.03 -9.69
N ASN A 84 -17.01 0.15 -9.14
CA ASN A 84 -17.38 -1.16 -8.63
C ASN A 84 -16.81 -1.47 -7.24
N PRO A 85 -17.07 -0.66 -6.20
CA PRO A 85 -16.76 -1.06 -4.83
C PRO A 85 -17.64 -2.26 -4.43
N LEU A 86 -17.17 -3.08 -3.50
CA LEU A 86 -17.94 -4.19 -2.94
C LEU A 86 -19.22 -3.69 -2.26
N ARG A 87 -19.12 -2.56 -1.54
CA ARG A 87 -20.24 -1.84 -0.90
C ARG A 87 -19.80 -0.45 -0.46
N TYR A 88 -20.75 0.33 0.04
CA TYR A 88 -20.49 1.59 0.74
C TYR A 88 -20.85 1.44 2.23
N GLU A 89 -19.99 1.97 3.09
CA GLU A 89 -20.25 2.10 4.52
C GLU A 89 -20.45 3.58 4.89
N THR A 90 -21.34 3.85 5.85
CA THR A 90 -21.52 5.21 6.37
C THR A 90 -20.51 5.44 7.50
N ALA A 91 -19.65 6.42 7.36
CA ALA A 91 -18.74 6.89 8.38
C ALA A 91 -19.09 8.33 8.80
N LYS A 92 -18.74 8.68 10.04
CA LYS A 92 -18.87 10.05 10.52
C LYS A 92 -17.52 10.73 10.49
N GLU A 93 -17.43 11.83 9.77
CA GLU A 93 -16.22 12.66 9.69
C GLU A 93 -16.46 14.01 10.35
N LYS A 94 -15.42 14.49 11.05
CA LYS A 94 -15.43 15.83 11.62
C LYS A 94 -14.95 16.82 10.56
N GLN A 95 -15.79 17.75 10.19
CA GLN A 95 -15.46 18.82 9.25
C GLN A 95 -15.59 20.18 9.92
N TYR A 96 -14.70 21.12 9.52
CA TYR A 96 -14.84 22.50 9.96
C TYR A 96 -15.91 23.21 9.11
N ASN A 97 -16.87 23.81 9.77
CA ASN A 97 -17.83 24.67 9.10
C ASN A 97 -17.20 26.03 8.78
N ARG A 98 -17.88 26.85 7.97
CA ARG A 98 -17.40 28.19 7.56
C ARG A 98 -17.18 29.15 8.75
N ASN A 99 -17.76 28.88 9.90
CA ASN A 99 -17.66 29.70 11.11
C ASN A 99 -16.61 29.15 12.09
N GLY A 100 -15.78 28.17 11.67
CA GLY A 100 -14.73 27.58 12.50
C GLY A 100 -15.23 26.55 13.52
N GLY A 101 -16.52 26.22 13.53
CA GLY A 101 -17.09 25.15 14.35
C GLY A 101 -16.83 23.77 13.74
N ILE A 102 -16.76 22.74 14.58
CA ILE A 102 -16.65 21.34 14.14
C ILE A 102 -18.07 20.76 14.02
N ILE A 103 -18.39 20.22 12.86
CA ILE A 103 -19.62 19.47 12.60
C ILE A 103 -19.27 18.01 12.24
N GLU A 104 -20.13 17.08 12.64
CA GLU A 104 -20.05 15.71 12.17
C GLU A 104 -20.91 15.58 10.90
N VAL A 105 -20.27 15.08 9.84
CA VAL A 105 -20.93 14.84 8.55
C VAL A 105 -20.89 13.34 8.27
N GLU A 106 -22.00 12.79 7.85
CA GLU A 106 -22.04 11.41 7.36
C GLU A 106 -21.47 11.37 5.93
N VAL A 107 -20.44 10.55 5.75
CA VAL A 107 -19.80 10.32 4.46
C VAL A 107 -19.94 8.85 4.07
N LYS A 108 -20.13 8.58 2.79
CA LYS A 108 -20.13 7.23 2.26
C LYS A 108 -18.68 6.87 1.91
N GLN A 109 -18.15 5.85 2.56
CA GLN A 109 -16.82 5.33 2.29
C GLN A 109 -16.94 4.03 1.47
N PRO A 110 -16.31 3.93 0.30
CA PRO A 110 -16.30 2.71 -0.48
C PRO A 110 -15.44 1.64 0.19
N VAL A 111 -15.86 0.39 0.07
CA VAL A 111 -15.16 -0.79 0.58
C VAL A 111 -14.94 -1.73 -0.58
N TRP A 112 -13.69 -2.08 -0.86
CA TRP A 112 -13.29 -3.01 -1.93
C TRP A 112 -12.96 -4.39 -1.41
N ILE A 113 -12.48 -4.48 -0.16
CA ILE A 113 -12.07 -5.74 0.44
C ILE A 113 -12.63 -5.91 1.85
N GLU A 114 -12.82 -7.17 2.21
CA GLU A 114 -13.04 -7.65 3.57
C GLU A 114 -11.97 -8.69 3.91
N VAL A 115 -11.29 -8.52 5.03
CA VAL A 115 -10.34 -9.52 5.49
C VAL A 115 -11.05 -10.49 6.43
N LYS A 116 -11.16 -11.75 6.00
CA LYS A 116 -11.61 -12.87 6.83
C LYS A 116 -10.39 -13.59 7.36
N THR A 117 -10.35 -13.80 8.66
CA THR A 117 -9.25 -14.54 9.29
C THR A 117 -9.65 -16.00 9.44
N GLU A 118 -8.89 -16.86 8.80
CA GLU A 118 -9.07 -18.32 8.81
C GLU A 118 -7.69 -18.97 9.01
N SER A 119 -7.61 -20.11 9.70
CA SER A 119 -6.39 -20.92 9.82
C SER A 119 -5.19 -20.24 10.53
N ASP A 120 -4.37 -21.04 11.20
CA ASP A 120 -3.11 -20.64 11.83
C ASP A 120 -1.92 -20.62 10.86
N ASP A 121 -2.06 -21.29 9.71
CA ASP A 121 -1.00 -21.39 8.72
C ASP A 121 -0.82 -20.08 7.96
N SER A 122 0.39 -19.82 7.53
CA SER A 122 0.75 -18.62 6.78
C SER A 122 1.53 -19.00 5.53
N ALA A 123 0.89 -18.88 4.38
CA ALA A 123 1.50 -19.07 3.05
C ALA A 123 2.18 -17.79 2.53
N LYS A 124 2.84 -17.01 3.40
CA LYS A 124 3.45 -15.72 3.08
C LYS A 124 4.36 -15.77 1.85
N GLU A 125 5.25 -16.76 1.80
CA GLU A 125 6.21 -16.90 0.69
C GLU A 125 5.48 -17.12 -0.64
N LEU A 126 4.46 -17.99 -0.64
CA LEU A 126 3.64 -18.24 -1.82
C LEU A 126 2.88 -16.98 -2.27
N ALA A 127 2.38 -16.18 -1.33
CA ALA A 127 1.68 -14.95 -1.62
C ALA A 127 2.62 -13.88 -2.23
N LEU A 128 3.82 -13.76 -1.70
CA LEU A 128 4.83 -12.86 -2.27
C LEU A 128 5.30 -13.33 -3.65
N ASP A 129 5.42 -14.61 -3.89
CA ASP A 129 5.76 -15.15 -5.20
C ASP A 129 4.63 -14.94 -6.21
N GLU A 130 3.37 -15.05 -5.78
CA GLU A 130 2.23 -14.71 -6.63
C GLU A 130 2.19 -13.22 -6.97
N ALA A 131 2.44 -12.36 -5.99
CA ALA A 131 2.56 -10.91 -6.22
C ALA A 131 3.66 -10.58 -7.23
N LYS A 132 4.81 -11.25 -7.17
CA LYS A 132 5.90 -11.07 -8.14
C LYS A 132 5.50 -11.53 -9.54
N LYS A 133 4.76 -12.65 -9.67
CA LYS A 133 4.25 -13.12 -10.97
C LYS A 133 3.28 -12.12 -11.59
N ILE A 134 2.34 -11.59 -10.80
CA ILE A 134 1.41 -10.55 -11.25
C ILE A 134 2.20 -9.31 -11.70
N LEU A 135 3.17 -8.88 -10.91
CA LEU A 135 4.02 -7.74 -11.21
C LEU A 135 4.78 -7.94 -12.53
N LEU A 136 5.45 -9.09 -12.69
CA LEU A 136 6.22 -9.41 -13.89
C LEU A 136 5.33 -9.38 -15.14
N LYS A 137 4.20 -10.08 -15.10
CA LYS A 137 3.22 -10.10 -16.19
C LYS A 137 2.71 -8.70 -16.53
N TRP A 138 2.47 -7.88 -15.51
CA TRP A 138 1.99 -6.51 -15.70
C TRP A 138 3.05 -5.63 -16.37
N ILE A 139 4.32 -5.67 -15.90
CA ILE A 139 5.44 -4.91 -16.50
C ILE A 139 5.66 -5.33 -17.96
N GLU A 140 5.63 -6.62 -18.27
CA GLU A 140 5.81 -7.12 -19.63
C GLU A 140 4.74 -6.59 -20.59
N ASN A 141 3.50 -6.43 -20.11
CA ASN A 141 2.37 -5.95 -20.91
C ASN A 141 2.33 -4.42 -21.06
N GLN A 142 2.87 -3.65 -20.10
CA GLN A 142 2.77 -2.18 -20.10
C GLN A 142 3.97 -1.47 -20.75
N GLY A 143 5.12 -2.12 -20.86
CA GLY A 143 6.35 -1.53 -21.36
C GLY A 143 7.01 -0.59 -20.34
N GLU A 144 6.98 0.74 -20.57
CA GLU A 144 7.50 1.71 -19.61
C GLU A 144 6.51 1.94 -18.46
N THR A 145 6.98 1.78 -17.23
CA THR A 145 6.18 1.90 -16.01
C THR A 145 6.84 2.83 -15.00
N SER A 146 6.03 3.50 -14.18
CA SER A 146 6.52 4.09 -12.94
C SER A 146 6.85 2.99 -11.94
N LEU A 147 7.61 3.31 -10.89
CA LEU A 147 8.07 2.32 -9.90
C LEU A 147 6.88 1.59 -9.26
N PRO A 148 6.76 0.26 -9.43
CA PRO A 148 5.72 -0.53 -8.78
C PRO A 148 5.95 -0.65 -7.27
N ILE A 149 4.86 -0.86 -6.51
CA ILE A 149 4.93 -1.07 -5.06
C ILE A 149 4.21 -2.36 -4.68
N ILE A 150 4.87 -3.19 -3.86
CA ILE A 150 4.23 -4.30 -3.14
C ILE A 150 4.11 -3.91 -1.67
N PHE A 151 2.89 -3.82 -1.17
CA PHE A 151 2.57 -3.62 0.23
C PHE A 151 2.33 -4.98 0.87
N ASN A 152 3.18 -5.39 1.79
CA ASN A 152 3.06 -6.65 2.51
C ASN A 152 2.60 -6.36 3.95
N ILE A 153 1.34 -6.65 4.25
CA ILE A 153 0.65 -6.28 5.49
C ILE A 153 0.49 -7.50 6.37
N MET A 154 1.09 -7.49 7.56
CA MET A 154 1.19 -8.65 8.41
C MET A 154 1.05 -8.34 9.91
N SER A 155 0.80 -9.39 10.71
CA SER A 155 0.52 -9.30 12.14
C SER A 155 1.73 -8.96 13.00
N SER A 156 2.94 -9.33 12.59
CA SER A 156 4.16 -9.16 13.37
C SER A 156 5.39 -9.08 12.49
N LYS A 157 6.41 -8.41 13.03
CA LYS A 157 7.75 -8.43 12.46
C LYS A 157 8.33 -9.85 12.66
N ASN A 158 8.71 -10.51 11.58
CA ASN A 158 9.46 -11.75 11.71
C ASN A 158 10.80 -11.45 12.40
N SER A 159 11.12 -12.22 13.44
CA SER A 159 12.37 -12.07 14.21
C SER A 159 13.63 -12.48 13.44
N ALA A 160 13.49 -13.03 12.24
CA ALA A 160 14.62 -13.19 11.34
C ALA A 160 15.15 -11.78 11.03
N LYS A 161 16.40 -11.53 11.40
CA LYS A 161 17.14 -10.36 10.94
C LYS A 161 16.96 -10.29 9.43
N ASP A 162 16.01 -9.46 9.00
CA ASP A 162 16.02 -9.00 7.62
C ASP A 162 17.27 -8.11 7.53
N ASP A 163 18.40 -8.73 7.20
CA ASP A 163 19.59 -7.99 6.87
C ASP A 163 19.20 -7.04 5.75
N PHE A 164 19.39 -5.76 6.00
CA PHE A 164 19.30 -4.72 4.97
C PHE A 164 20.23 -5.19 3.85
N VAL A 165 19.67 -5.71 2.79
CA VAL A 165 20.45 -5.92 1.58
C VAL A 165 20.68 -4.51 1.06
N GLU A 166 21.90 -3.99 1.28
CA GLU A 166 22.37 -2.82 0.55
C GLU A 166 22.18 -3.12 -0.93
N VAL A 167 21.26 -2.38 -1.52
CA VAL A 167 21.04 -2.46 -2.94
C VAL A 167 22.27 -1.81 -3.56
N GLY A 168 23.20 -2.61 -4.04
CA GLY A 168 24.43 -2.12 -4.68
C GLY A 168 24.12 -1.25 -5.89
N ASP A 169 25.07 -0.45 -6.34
CA ASP A 169 24.90 0.52 -7.45
C ASP A 169 24.36 -0.09 -8.76
N ASN A 170 24.47 -1.41 -8.93
CA ASN A 170 23.98 -2.14 -10.11
C ASN A 170 22.45 -2.12 -10.27
N TRP A 171 21.68 -1.83 -9.20
CA TRP A 171 20.21 -1.78 -9.28
C TRP A 171 19.70 -0.73 -10.26
N LYS A 172 20.48 0.32 -10.54
CA LYS A 172 20.12 1.41 -11.47
C LYS A 172 19.89 0.92 -12.90
N CYS A 173 20.56 -0.15 -13.28
CA CYS A 173 20.52 -0.71 -14.65
C CYS A 173 19.49 -1.82 -14.83
N GLU A 174 18.84 -2.27 -13.77
CA GLU A 174 17.93 -3.41 -13.83
C GLU A 174 16.53 -3.02 -14.32
N LYS A 175 16.00 -3.78 -15.26
CA LYS A 175 14.72 -3.48 -15.94
C LYS A 175 13.49 -3.66 -15.02
N TYR A 176 13.55 -4.62 -14.10
CA TYR A 176 12.40 -5.04 -13.28
C TYR A 176 12.61 -4.68 -11.81
N LYS A 177 12.39 -3.41 -11.49
CA LYS A 177 12.52 -2.88 -10.13
C LYS A 177 11.17 -2.69 -9.48
N TYR A 178 11.10 -2.89 -8.19
CA TYR A 178 9.93 -2.57 -7.40
C TYR A 178 10.30 -2.20 -5.96
N LEU A 179 9.40 -1.48 -5.31
CA LEU A 179 9.47 -1.17 -3.91
C LEU A 179 8.64 -2.17 -3.13
N GLN A 180 9.20 -2.80 -2.11
CA GLN A 180 8.44 -3.60 -1.14
C GLN A 180 8.34 -2.82 0.16
N LEU A 181 7.11 -2.61 0.62
CA LEU A 181 6.77 -1.98 1.88
C LEU A 181 6.15 -3.02 2.80
N ASP A 182 6.93 -3.51 3.77
CA ASP A 182 6.43 -4.41 4.81
C ASP A 182 5.78 -3.56 5.90
N ILE A 183 4.50 -3.80 6.19
CA ILE A 183 3.70 -3.10 7.19
C ILE A 183 3.33 -4.06 8.29
N TYR A 184 3.74 -3.74 9.52
CA TYR A 184 3.46 -4.52 10.72
C TYR A 184 2.31 -3.88 11.49
N VAL A 185 1.18 -4.56 11.53
CA VAL A 185 -0.01 -4.05 12.23
C VAL A 185 0.16 -4.19 13.73
N ASN A 186 0.43 -3.08 14.42
CA ASN A 186 0.70 -3.00 15.86
C ASN A 186 0.07 -1.74 16.49
N ASP A 187 0.20 -1.59 17.81
CA ASP A 187 -0.38 -0.47 18.57
C ASP A 187 0.22 0.91 18.25
N ASN A 188 1.41 0.95 17.66
CA ASN A 188 2.09 2.20 17.28
C ASN A 188 1.72 2.67 15.85
N MET A 189 0.86 1.91 15.17
CA MET A 189 0.49 2.18 13.78
C MET A 189 -0.37 3.44 13.65
N GLN A 190 0.09 4.39 12.85
CA GLN A 190 -0.64 5.60 12.51
C GLN A 190 -1.17 5.51 11.07
N LEU A 191 -2.46 5.18 10.91
CA LEU A 191 -3.09 4.97 9.60
C LEU A 191 -2.92 6.17 8.67
N THR A 192 -3.10 7.40 9.19
CA THR A 192 -2.98 8.62 8.39
C THR A 192 -1.59 8.82 7.80
N GLU A 193 -0.54 8.50 8.55
CA GLU A 193 0.83 8.60 8.06
C GLU A 193 1.16 7.48 7.07
N LEU A 194 0.68 6.27 7.31
CA LEU A 194 0.85 5.15 6.39
C LEU A 194 0.15 5.38 5.05
N VAL A 195 -1.04 5.97 5.07
CA VAL A 195 -1.76 6.33 3.83
C VAL A 195 -1.02 7.41 3.05
N ARG A 196 -0.36 8.35 3.73
CA ARG A 196 0.42 9.43 3.08
C ARG A 196 1.77 8.96 2.53
N LEU A 197 2.34 7.89 3.10
CA LEU A 197 3.69 7.45 2.77
C LEU A 197 3.92 7.19 1.27
N PRO A 198 3.10 6.41 0.55
CA PRO A 198 3.28 6.21 -0.88
C PRO A 198 3.26 7.53 -1.67
N PHE A 199 2.38 8.46 -1.29
CA PHE A 199 2.26 9.76 -1.97
C PHE A 199 3.44 10.68 -1.67
N LYS A 200 4.00 10.64 -0.45
CA LYS A 200 5.25 11.34 -0.14
C LYS A 200 6.39 10.86 -1.03
N LEU A 201 6.47 9.56 -1.30
CA LEU A 201 7.48 8.97 -2.18
C LEU A 201 7.34 9.43 -3.65
N TYR A 202 6.11 9.73 -4.10
CA TYR A 202 5.84 10.17 -5.48
C TYR A 202 5.77 11.68 -5.66
N ARG A 203 5.45 12.45 -4.60
CA ARG A 203 4.93 13.83 -4.71
C ARG A 203 5.93 14.89 -5.14
N ASP A 204 7.15 14.86 -4.65
CA ASP A 204 8.05 16.03 -4.74
C ASP A 204 8.98 16.01 -5.93
N GLY A 205 8.68 15.24 -6.90
CA GLY A 205 9.50 15.02 -8.04
C GLY A 205 8.91 15.23 -9.39
N GLY A 206 7.82 15.87 -9.51
CA GLY A 206 7.41 16.35 -10.80
C GLY A 206 7.16 15.24 -11.83
N GLY A 207 6.20 14.39 -11.58
CA GLY A 207 5.66 13.54 -12.64
C GLY A 207 6.36 12.19 -12.83
N PRO A 208 5.71 11.32 -13.60
CA PRO A 208 6.21 9.99 -13.91
C PRO A 208 7.46 10.10 -14.77
N GLY A 209 8.49 9.48 -14.35
CA GLY A 209 9.83 9.55 -14.88
C GLY A 209 10.82 10.04 -13.86
N MET A 210 10.36 10.34 -12.65
CA MET A 210 11.29 10.65 -11.60
C MET A 210 12.05 9.43 -11.18
N TYR A 211 13.27 9.71 -11.21
CA TYR A 211 14.35 8.79 -11.07
C TYR A 211 14.24 8.06 -9.75
N THR A 212 14.33 6.76 -9.83
CA THR A 212 14.47 5.82 -8.72
C THR A 212 15.51 6.33 -7.70
N ASP A 213 16.50 7.09 -8.17
CA ASP A 213 17.52 7.72 -7.34
C ASP A 213 16.98 8.79 -6.40
N GLU A 214 15.99 9.57 -6.85
CA GLU A 214 15.35 10.59 -6.02
C GLU A 214 14.45 9.95 -4.96
N ILE A 215 13.70 8.89 -5.33
CA ILE A 215 12.91 8.12 -4.38
C ILE A 215 13.82 7.44 -3.36
N TYR A 216 14.96 6.90 -3.79
CA TYR A 216 15.96 6.30 -2.91
C TYR A 216 16.60 7.33 -1.98
N ARG A 217 16.99 8.50 -2.49
CA ARG A 217 17.56 9.60 -1.70
C ARG A 217 16.57 10.08 -0.64
N ARG A 218 15.32 10.26 -0.99
CA ARG A 218 14.25 10.68 -0.05
C ARG A 218 13.94 9.61 0.97
N PHE A 219 13.95 8.36 0.57
CA PHE A 219 13.82 7.25 1.50
C PHE A 219 14.96 7.26 2.53
N TYR A 220 16.19 7.52 2.09
CA TYR A 220 17.35 7.62 2.98
C TYR A 220 17.24 8.84 3.91
N GLU A 221 16.86 10.00 3.38
CA GLU A 221 16.56 11.20 4.13
C GLU A 221 15.40 11.00 5.12
N PHE A 222 14.34 10.34 4.70
CA PHE A 222 13.20 9.98 5.52
C PHE A 222 13.61 9.08 6.72
N ASN A 223 14.48 8.12 6.52
CA ASN A 223 14.97 7.25 7.60
C ASN A 223 16.00 7.96 8.52
N THR A 224 16.63 9.03 8.08
CA THR A 224 17.71 9.69 8.83
C THR A 224 17.31 10.99 9.52
N LEU A 225 16.29 11.69 9.06
CA LEU A 225 16.04 13.09 9.44
C LEU A 225 14.72 13.36 10.17
N ASP A 226 13.74 12.47 10.13
CA ASP A 226 12.40 12.80 10.61
C ASP A 226 12.06 12.11 11.94
N ALA A 227 11.89 12.92 13.00
CA ALA A 227 11.47 12.43 14.33
C ALA A 227 10.09 11.75 14.30
N ASP A 228 9.20 12.15 13.38
CA ASP A 228 7.87 11.55 13.18
C ASP A 228 7.97 10.16 12.61
N VAL A 229 9.02 9.85 11.84
CA VAL A 229 9.31 8.53 11.29
C VAL A 229 9.79 7.55 12.34
N ASN A 230 10.43 8.03 13.42
CA ASN A 230 10.84 7.16 14.50
C ASN A 230 9.64 6.40 15.11
N ASN A 231 8.45 7.01 15.09
CA ASN A 231 7.22 6.36 15.56
C ASN A 231 6.69 5.29 14.58
N LEU A 232 7.10 5.34 13.30
CA LEU A 232 6.71 4.35 12.29
C LEU A 232 7.73 3.21 12.12
N LYS A 233 8.97 3.34 12.62
CA LYS A 233 10.05 2.34 12.44
C LYS A 233 9.66 0.94 12.93
N ASP A 234 8.81 0.86 13.96
CA ASP A 234 8.33 -0.42 14.47
C ASP A 234 7.18 -1.00 13.63
N SER A 235 6.56 -0.17 12.79
CA SER A 235 5.38 -0.53 11.99
C SER A 235 5.70 -0.74 10.52
N ILE A 236 6.85 -0.29 10.02
CA ILE A 236 7.20 -0.39 8.61
C ILE A 236 8.64 -0.83 8.38
N SER A 237 8.86 -1.50 7.27
CA SER A 237 10.18 -1.73 6.68
C SER A 237 10.09 -1.58 5.17
N LEU A 238 10.97 -0.79 4.58
CA LEU A 238 10.98 -0.50 3.15
C LEU A 238 12.21 -1.17 2.50
N LYS A 239 12.00 -1.84 1.37
CA LYS A 239 13.06 -2.55 0.64
C LYS A 239 12.92 -2.27 -0.85
N PHE A 240 14.01 -1.87 -1.49
CA PHE A 240 14.11 -1.91 -2.94
C PHE A 240 14.49 -3.32 -3.39
N LYS A 241 13.77 -3.85 -4.34
CA LYS A 241 13.99 -5.20 -4.85
C LYS A 241 14.03 -5.22 -6.38
N VAL A 242 14.70 -6.25 -6.87
CA VAL A 242 14.76 -6.57 -8.30
C VAL A 242 14.12 -7.93 -8.50
N LEU A 243 13.23 -8.02 -9.50
CA LEU A 243 12.73 -9.30 -9.97
C LEU A 243 13.83 -10.00 -10.76
N LYS A 244 14.30 -11.13 -10.27
CA LYS A 244 15.14 -12.03 -11.07
C LYS A 244 14.23 -12.79 -12.03
N GLN A 245 14.60 -12.77 -13.30
CA GLN A 245 14.00 -13.64 -14.31
C GLN A 245 14.38 -15.09 -14.07
#